data_2eaf89117fa689e8f7e167221136ecc8
#
_entry.id   2eaf89117fa689e8f7e167221136ecc8
#
_cell.length_a   1.000
_cell.length_b   1.000
_cell.length_c   1.000
_cell.angle_alpha   90.00
_cell.angle_beta   90.00
_cell.angle_gamma   90.00
#
_symmetry.space_group_name_H-M   'P 1'
#
loop_
_entity.id
_entity.type
_entity.pdbx_description
1 polymer ?
#
loop_
_entity_poly.entity_id
_entity_poly.type
_entity_poly.pdbx_seq_one_letter_code
_entity_poly.pdbx_strand_id
1 'polypeptide(L)'
;MNGRSIHSISDKNCSYPLANIVARDKITSLFLVIMIVTCLAGCGVPGTEPTISLTQGQSTGPLPAGWIEKVSTIVWVAYSHPSSTSKTGLEATPDEVLADLEVLRNAGFNGLVTYASTGIMGRDLPALAQQAGFEGLIMGIWDPDSLEEYNAAINAAQNNIVLGYCIGNEGFNWPRRYDMSELSAAIKKLREATEKPVTTTEEIDDYYDKELLQLGDWIFPNAHPYFHNRSEPESAVRWTKDRYDRLKKRTDRFVWLKEVGLPTAGDNGGKLSEESQKXYFVELAHTDVNFVYFEAFDQPGRTSLPIESHWGIFNADRTPKLLGWQLLGKAPPTQAPLDAAFYIYKDAGWPNNHFDPSGYMGDIGDIHINQVYVENPYSGSSAIEVVYNPEGAAPNXCDFSPPCKWSGVYWLEPSSNWGWDSTLEGKGFDLSSYSHLKLWARADQSCAIRFLVGGIDEPYGDSLKSPKEKVAQLTQQWQEFDIDLAGADLSHIIGGFALVVDWNTVSNESCTFYLDEIRFEK
;
A
#
# COMPACT_ATOMS: atom_id res chain seq x y z
N MET A 1 -22.48 28.64 -58.48
CA MET A 1 -23.88 28.26 -58.55
C MET A 1 -24.12 27.04 -57.68
N ASN A 2 -25.10 27.22 -56.75
CA ASN A 2 -25.71 26.21 -55.87
C ASN A 2 -24.73 25.48 -54.89
N GLY A 3 -24.66 25.71 -53.69
CA GLY A 3 -25.57 26.12 -52.64
C GLY A 3 -26.42 24.94 -52.15
N ARG A 4 -26.01 24.21 -51.10
CA ARG A 4 -26.97 23.52 -50.24
C ARG A 4 -26.49 23.47 -48.79
N SER A 5 -27.41 23.80 -47.98
CA SER A 5 -27.55 24.07 -46.58
C SER A 5 -27.24 22.90 -45.67
N ILE A 6 -26.63 23.23 -44.58
CA ILE A 6 -26.38 22.39 -43.40
C ILE A 6 -27.67 22.26 -42.58
N HIS A 7 -28.06 21.06 -42.22
CA HIS A 7 -29.05 20.84 -41.16
C HIS A 7 -28.37 20.36 -39.91
N SER A 8 -28.53 21.16 -38.86
CA SER A 8 -28.19 20.82 -37.49
C SER A 8 -29.06 19.68 -36.96
N ILE A 9 -28.49 18.71 -36.33
CA ILE A 9 -29.20 17.74 -35.49
C ILE A 9 -28.64 17.84 -34.10
N SER A 10 -29.56 18.10 -33.19
CA SER A 10 -29.37 18.36 -31.77
C SER A 10 -28.92 17.18 -30.94
N ASP A 11 -28.22 17.53 -29.91
CA ASP A 11 -27.87 16.83 -28.67
C ASP A 11 -28.66 15.57 -28.30
N LYS A 12 -27.94 14.49 -28.03
CA LYS A 12 -28.40 13.48 -27.09
C LYS A 12 -27.30 13.23 -26.07
N ASN A 13 -27.51 13.76 -24.90
CA ASN A 13 -26.74 13.50 -23.70
C ASN A 13 -26.75 12.00 -23.36
N CYS A 14 -25.59 11.33 -23.42
CA CYS A 14 -25.38 10.09 -22.73
C CYS A 14 -24.55 10.38 -21.49
N SER A 15 -25.23 10.48 -20.36
CA SER A 15 -24.59 10.61 -19.05
C SER A 15 -24.25 9.23 -18.52
N TYR A 16 -22.96 8.95 -18.29
CA TYR A 16 -22.51 7.81 -17.51
C TYR A 16 -22.47 8.22 -16.04
N PRO A 17 -22.87 7.35 -15.11
CA PRO A 17 -22.83 7.71 -13.70
C PRO A 17 -21.39 7.66 -13.17
N LEU A 18 -20.92 8.82 -12.72
CA LEU A 18 -19.71 8.94 -11.91
C LEU A 18 -19.97 8.31 -10.55
N ALA A 19 -19.07 7.44 -10.12
CA ALA A 19 -19.09 6.89 -8.77
C ALA A 19 -18.82 8.04 -7.78
N ASN A 20 -19.78 8.27 -6.90
CA ASN A 20 -19.70 9.31 -5.88
C ASN A 20 -18.63 9.00 -4.84
N ILE A 21 -17.61 9.83 -4.81
CA ILE A 21 -16.73 9.93 -3.63
C ILE A 21 -17.49 10.79 -2.62
N VAL A 22 -18.02 10.16 -1.58
CA VAL A 22 -18.76 10.86 -0.53
C VAL A 22 -17.77 11.53 0.42
N ALA A 23 -17.68 12.84 0.32
CA ALA A 23 -17.06 13.64 1.37
C ALA A 23 -17.96 13.62 2.61
N ARG A 24 -17.37 13.30 3.78
CA ARG A 24 -18.08 13.30 5.05
C ARG A 24 -18.34 14.74 5.53
N ASP A 25 -19.51 15.26 5.23
CA ASP A 25 -20.02 16.44 5.95
C ASP A 25 -21.03 15.97 7.00
N LYS A 26 -20.74 16.28 8.26
CA LYS A 26 -21.63 16.00 9.39
C LYS A 26 -22.86 16.91 9.32
N ILE A 27 -24.00 16.35 8.97
CA ILE A 27 -25.29 17.01 9.13
C ILE A 27 -25.92 16.49 10.43
N THR A 28 -26.05 17.38 11.41
CA THR A 28 -26.76 17.13 12.65
C THR A 28 -28.26 17.20 12.38
N SER A 29 -28.96 16.07 12.41
CA SER A 29 -30.43 16.06 12.36
C SER A 29 -30.99 16.00 13.77
N LEU A 30 -31.73 17.04 14.14
CA LEU A 30 -32.45 17.15 15.40
C LEU A 30 -33.85 16.51 15.24
N PHE A 31 -34.04 15.35 15.86
CA PHE A 31 -35.40 14.76 15.95
C PHE A 31 -36.07 15.18 17.26
N LEU A 32 -37.19 15.90 17.12
CA LEU A 32 -38.04 16.27 18.23
C LEU A 32 -39.06 15.13 18.45
N VAL A 33 -38.95 14.42 19.57
CA VAL A 33 -39.93 13.40 19.98
C VAL A 33 -40.90 14.06 20.95
N ILE A 34 -42.16 14.17 20.56
CA ILE A 34 -43.25 14.63 21.46
C ILE A 34 -43.76 13.41 22.23
N MET A 35 -43.56 13.43 23.54
CA MET A 35 -44.07 12.41 24.46
C MET A 35 -45.41 12.87 25.01
N ILE A 36 -46.47 12.10 24.74
CA ILE A 36 -47.77 12.30 25.38
C ILE A 36 -47.82 11.43 26.65
N VAL A 37 -47.86 12.06 27.79
CA VAL A 37 -47.99 11.38 29.09
C VAL A 37 -49.47 11.27 29.44
N THR A 38 -49.97 10.05 29.55
CA THR A 38 -51.29 9.79 30.21
C THR A 38 -51.01 9.20 31.59
N CYS A 39 -51.38 9.95 32.62
CA CYS A 39 -51.34 9.48 34.00
C CYS A 39 -52.54 8.56 34.31
N LEU A 40 -52.26 7.35 34.80
CA LEU A 40 -53.21 6.56 35.53
C LEU A 40 -52.58 6.13 36.85
N ALA A 41 -53.13 6.59 37.93
CA ALA A 41 -52.69 6.28 39.28
C ALA A 41 -53.19 4.88 39.72
N GLY A 42 -52.24 4.06 40.19
CA GLY A 42 -52.51 2.77 40.80
C GLY A 42 -51.56 2.54 41.98
N CYS A 43 -52.06 2.47 43.17
CA CYS A 43 -51.28 2.14 44.37
C CYS A 43 -50.86 0.65 44.35
N GLY A 44 -49.57 0.39 44.50
CA GLY A 44 -49.06 -0.97 44.69
C GLY A 44 -47.81 -0.97 45.59
N VAL A 45 -47.71 -1.94 46.44
CA VAL A 45 -46.80 -2.19 47.57
C VAL A 45 -45.34 -2.32 47.05
N PRO A 46 -44.31 -1.87 47.79
CA PRO A 46 -42.93 -1.98 47.36
C PRO A 46 -42.41 -3.41 47.49
N GLY A 47 -42.29 -4.08 46.34
CA GLY A 47 -41.53 -5.31 46.22
C GLY A 47 -40.10 -4.96 45.86
N THR A 48 -39.14 -5.44 46.63
CA THR A 48 -37.73 -5.38 46.30
C THR A 48 -37.45 -6.26 45.08
N GLU A 49 -37.26 -5.64 43.92
CA GLU A 49 -36.73 -6.35 42.76
C GLU A 49 -35.26 -6.74 43.03
N PRO A 50 -34.85 -7.97 42.73
CA PRO A 50 -33.45 -8.31 42.82
C PRO A 50 -32.70 -7.57 41.72
N THR A 51 -31.77 -6.71 42.11
CA THR A 51 -30.83 -6.10 41.19
C THR A 51 -29.94 -7.23 40.67
N ILE A 52 -30.21 -7.68 39.47
CA ILE A 52 -29.27 -8.59 38.78
C ILE A 52 -28.09 -7.69 38.36
N SER A 53 -27.08 -7.65 39.19
CA SER A 53 -25.76 -7.14 38.78
C SER A 53 -25.21 -8.15 37.79
N LEU A 54 -25.37 -7.84 36.50
CA LEU A 54 -24.60 -8.50 35.47
C LEU A 54 -23.16 -8.04 35.68
N THR A 55 -22.39 -8.79 36.44
CA THR A 55 -20.94 -8.72 36.38
C THR A 55 -20.54 -9.20 34.98
N GLN A 56 -20.52 -8.27 34.07
CA GLN A 56 -19.78 -8.50 32.81
C GLN A 56 -18.36 -8.87 33.23
N GLY A 57 -17.96 -10.07 32.91
CA GLY A 57 -16.59 -10.50 33.16
C GLY A 57 -15.65 -9.49 32.48
N GLN A 58 -14.79 -8.87 33.30
CA GLN A 58 -13.88 -7.85 32.80
C GLN A 58 -13.01 -8.44 31.68
N SER A 59 -13.05 -7.79 30.52
CA SER A 59 -12.18 -8.15 29.39
C SER A 59 -10.72 -7.72 29.61
N THR A 60 -10.46 -7.01 30.71
CA THR A 60 -9.11 -6.54 31.09
C THR A 60 -8.51 -7.42 32.18
N GLY A 61 -7.20 -7.65 32.06
CA GLY A 61 -6.38 -8.28 33.09
C GLY A 61 -5.24 -7.35 33.52
N PRO A 62 -4.64 -7.59 34.69
CA PRO A 62 -3.46 -6.83 35.08
C PRO A 62 -2.26 -7.23 34.21
N LEU A 63 -1.50 -6.23 33.75
CA LEU A 63 -0.23 -6.50 33.05
C LEU A 63 0.77 -7.17 34.02
N PRO A 64 1.55 -8.14 33.56
CA PRO A 64 2.58 -8.73 34.40
C PRO A 64 3.57 -7.69 34.95
N ALA A 65 4.07 -7.93 36.17
CA ALA A 65 5.06 -7.03 36.76
C ALA A 65 6.28 -6.88 35.83
N GLY A 66 6.70 -5.64 35.59
CA GLY A 66 7.83 -5.33 34.70
C GLY A 66 7.52 -5.38 33.22
N TRP A 67 6.26 -5.68 32.82
CA TRP A 67 5.91 -5.78 31.40
C TRP A 67 6.03 -4.41 30.68
N ILE A 68 5.52 -3.36 31.31
CA ILE A 68 5.58 -2.00 30.73
C ILE A 68 7.05 -1.58 30.58
N GLU A 69 7.86 -1.79 31.60
CA GLU A 69 9.29 -1.49 31.56
C GLU A 69 9.96 -2.27 30.42
N LYS A 70 9.67 -3.55 30.28
CA LYS A 70 10.22 -4.40 29.21
C LYS A 70 9.86 -3.86 27.83
N VAL A 71 8.57 -3.62 27.54
CA VAL A 71 8.16 -3.15 26.21
C VAL A 71 8.68 -1.73 25.92
N SER A 72 8.87 -0.92 26.95
CA SER A 72 9.39 0.45 26.79
C SER A 72 10.90 0.53 26.49
N THR A 73 11.64 -0.55 26.71
CA THR A 73 13.08 -0.61 26.35
C THR A 73 13.32 -1.15 24.94
N ILE A 74 12.28 -1.63 24.29
CA ILE A 74 12.36 -2.28 22.98
C ILE A 74 12.00 -1.25 21.90
N VAL A 75 12.74 -1.28 20.79
CA VAL A 75 12.47 -0.46 19.61
C VAL A 75 11.65 -1.31 18.63
N TRP A 76 10.42 -0.88 18.39
CA TRP A 76 9.40 -1.70 17.73
C TRP A 76 9.12 -1.29 16.29
N VAL A 77 8.89 -2.30 15.44
CA VAL A 77 8.46 -2.08 14.06
C VAL A 77 7.31 -3.05 13.71
N ALA A 78 6.35 -2.57 12.96
CA ALA A 78 5.29 -3.40 12.38
C ALA A 78 5.88 -4.22 11.23
N TYR A 79 5.62 -5.53 11.23
CA TYR A 79 6.26 -6.44 10.27
C TYR A 79 5.25 -7.36 9.61
N SER A 80 5.28 -7.37 8.29
CA SER A 80 4.73 -8.39 7.39
C SER A 80 5.79 -8.66 6.34
N HIS A 81 5.97 -9.90 5.95
CA HIS A 81 6.88 -10.22 4.84
C HIS A 81 6.32 -9.64 3.54
N PRO A 82 7.12 -8.98 2.69
CA PRO A 82 6.61 -8.31 1.48
C PRO A 82 5.88 -9.22 0.48
N SER A 83 6.21 -10.49 0.42
CA SER A 83 5.52 -11.46 -0.46
C SER A 83 4.32 -12.14 0.20
N SER A 84 3.99 -11.80 1.45
CA SER A 84 2.93 -12.49 2.21
C SER A 84 1.51 -12.08 1.81
N THR A 85 1.35 -11.37 0.71
CA THR A 85 0.01 -11.06 0.20
C THR A 85 -0.65 -12.30 -0.37
N SER A 86 -1.90 -12.51 0.00
CA SER A 86 -2.69 -13.69 -0.36
C SER A 86 -2.87 -13.93 -1.87
N LYS A 87 -2.47 -12.99 -2.70
CA LYS A 87 -2.69 -13.06 -4.16
C LYS A 87 -1.74 -14.02 -4.88
N THR A 88 -0.54 -14.25 -4.36
CA THR A 88 0.42 -15.13 -5.01
C THR A 88 0.29 -16.60 -4.59
N GLY A 89 -0.34 -16.87 -3.44
CA GLY A 89 -0.44 -18.21 -2.87
C GLY A 89 0.88 -18.81 -2.42
N LEU A 90 1.98 -18.07 -2.50
CA LEU A 90 3.30 -18.52 -2.09
C LEU A 90 3.58 -18.03 -0.67
N GLU A 91 4.00 -18.94 0.19
CA GLU A 91 4.42 -18.64 1.54
C GLU A 91 5.91 -18.29 1.54
N ALA A 92 6.32 -17.28 2.31
CA ALA A 92 7.73 -16.97 2.49
C ALA A 92 8.48 -18.15 3.11
N THR A 93 9.74 -18.30 2.76
CA THR A 93 10.60 -19.33 3.34
C THR A 93 11.24 -18.82 4.65
N PRO A 94 11.69 -19.72 5.55
CA PRO A 94 12.42 -19.30 6.75
C PRO A 94 13.65 -18.44 6.46
N ASP A 95 14.37 -18.73 5.37
CA ASP A 95 15.56 -17.95 4.99
C ASP A 95 15.20 -16.53 4.57
N GLU A 96 14.09 -16.35 3.85
CA GLU A 96 13.59 -15.01 3.47
C GLU A 96 13.19 -14.21 4.70
N VAL A 97 12.49 -14.85 5.63
CA VAL A 97 12.11 -14.20 6.91
C VAL A 97 13.37 -13.83 7.71
N LEU A 98 14.35 -14.73 7.82
CA LEU A 98 15.62 -14.41 8.51
C LEU A 98 16.35 -13.24 7.87
N ALA A 99 16.35 -13.16 6.54
CA ALA A 99 16.97 -12.04 5.83
C ALA A 99 16.26 -10.70 6.16
N ASP A 100 14.92 -10.68 6.24
CA ASP A 100 14.18 -9.52 6.71
C ASP A 100 14.60 -9.13 8.13
N LEU A 101 14.61 -10.12 9.03
CA LEU A 101 14.90 -9.90 10.44
C LEU A 101 16.33 -9.39 10.65
N GLU A 102 17.30 -9.86 9.85
CA GLU A 102 18.67 -9.37 9.89
C GLU A 102 18.75 -7.89 9.51
N VAL A 103 18.04 -7.48 8.45
CA VAL A 103 17.97 -6.07 8.03
C VAL A 103 17.40 -5.21 9.18
N LEU A 104 16.31 -5.65 9.79
CA LEU A 104 15.65 -4.90 10.88
C LEU A 104 16.53 -4.84 12.13
N ARG A 105 17.22 -5.93 12.49
CA ARG A 105 18.17 -5.93 13.62
C ARG A 105 19.33 -4.95 13.39
N ASN A 106 19.88 -4.95 12.17
CA ASN A 106 20.95 -4.03 11.80
C ASN A 106 20.49 -2.56 11.83
N ALA A 107 19.21 -2.30 11.61
CA ALA A 107 18.61 -0.96 11.71
C ALA A 107 18.26 -0.58 13.16
N GLY A 108 18.50 -1.47 14.14
CA GLY A 108 18.29 -1.18 15.56
C GLY A 108 16.96 -1.63 16.14
N PHE A 109 16.09 -2.24 15.34
CA PHE A 109 14.82 -2.78 15.85
C PHE A 109 15.07 -4.09 16.61
N ASN A 110 14.46 -4.24 17.76
CA ASN A 110 14.53 -5.48 18.54
C ASN A 110 13.16 -5.95 19.03
N GLY A 111 12.08 -5.35 18.49
CA GLY A 111 10.70 -5.79 18.72
C GLY A 111 9.87 -5.79 17.45
N LEU A 112 9.00 -6.77 17.31
CA LEU A 112 8.10 -6.93 16.16
C LEU A 112 6.64 -6.92 16.60
N VAL A 113 5.80 -6.26 15.82
CA VAL A 113 4.34 -6.37 15.93
C VAL A 113 3.83 -6.91 14.59
N THR A 114 3.05 -7.99 14.61
CA THR A 114 2.53 -8.63 13.41
C THR A 114 1.00 -8.51 13.32
N TYR A 115 0.40 -9.02 12.23
CA TYR A 115 -1.02 -8.84 11.92
C TYR A 115 -1.81 -10.14 11.94
N ALA A 116 -1.24 -11.19 11.37
CA ALA A 116 -1.88 -12.50 11.30
C ALA A 116 -0.89 -13.57 11.76
N SER A 117 -1.42 -14.62 12.37
CA SER A 117 -0.63 -15.77 12.83
C SER A 117 -0.96 -17.02 12.00
N THR A 118 -1.07 -16.84 10.67
CA THR A 118 -1.21 -17.95 9.71
C THR A 118 0.16 -18.33 9.13
N GLY A 119 0.27 -19.54 8.64
CA GLY A 119 1.45 -20.02 7.92
C GLY A 119 2.74 -19.79 8.72
N ILE A 120 3.79 -19.35 8.03
CA ILE A 120 5.12 -19.11 8.61
C ILE A 120 5.08 -18.03 9.70
N MET A 121 4.20 -17.02 9.57
CA MET A 121 4.10 -15.94 10.55
C MET A 121 3.58 -16.43 11.92
N GLY A 122 2.75 -17.46 11.93
CA GLY A 122 2.27 -18.07 13.17
C GLY A 122 3.17 -19.22 13.65
N ARG A 123 3.57 -20.08 12.71
CA ARG A 123 4.27 -21.32 13.01
C ARG A 123 5.74 -21.11 13.38
N ASP A 124 6.46 -20.31 12.58
CA ASP A 124 7.91 -20.26 12.62
C ASP A 124 8.48 -18.92 13.11
N LEU A 125 7.79 -17.80 12.86
CA LEU A 125 8.32 -16.47 13.16
C LEU A 125 8.78 -16.30 14.62
N PRO A 126 8.05 -16.80 15.65
CA PRO A 126 8.55 -16.63 17.03
C PRO A 126 9.95 -17.22 17.26
N ALA A 127 10.21 -18.39 16.67
CA ALA A 127 11.53 -19.03 16.78
C ALA A 127 12.59 -18.31 15.92
N LEU A 128 12.23 -17.92 14.69
CA LEU A 128 13.13 -17.20 13.79
C LEU A 128 13.51 -15.82 14.37
N ALA A 129 12.54 -15.11 14.96
CA ALA A 129 12.80 -13.81 15.59
C ALA A 129 13.72 -13.96 16.81
N GLN A 130 13.49 -14.99 17.63
CA GLN A 130 14.37 -15.28 18.74
C GLN A 130 15.79 -15.61 18.25
N GLN A 131 15.91 -16.43 17.20
CA GLN A 131 17.19 -16.77 16.57
C GLN A 131 17.91 -15.51 16.04
N ALA A 132 17.16 -14.58 15.46
CA ALA A 132 17.69 -13.31 14.93
C ALA A 132 18.03 -12.28 16.05
N GLY A 133 17.75 -12.60 17.31
CA GLY A 133 18.11 -11.75 18.45
C GLY A 133 17.06 -10.68 18.79
N PHE A 134 15.81 -10.87 18.39
CA PHE A 134 14.70 -10.01 18.85
C PHE A 134 14.38 -10.30 20.31
N GLU A 135 13.92 -9.27 21.02
CA GLU A 135 13.64 -9.32 22.46
C GLU A 135 12.15 -9.25 22.76
N GLY A 136 11.34 -8.92 21.77
CA GLY A 136 9.90 -8.81 21.92
C GLY A 136 9.13 -9.09 20.65
N LEU A 137 7.98 -9.75 20.80
CA LEU A 137 7.03 -10.01 19.72
C LEU A 137 5.61 -9.84 20.28
N ILE A 138 4.82 -8.98 19.65
CA ILE A 138 3.37 -8.94 19.83
C ILE A 138 2.78 -9.60 18.60
N MET A 139 2.18 -10.78 18.78
CA MET A 139 1.60 -11.54 17.67
C MET A 139 0.19 -11.05 17.36
N GLY A 140 -0.09 -10.80 16.09
CA GLY A 140 -1.42 -10.46 15.62
C GLY A 140 -2.29 -11.70 15.37
N ILE A 141 -3.57 -11.60 15.69
CA ILE A 141 -4.63 -12.55 15.31
C ILE A 141 -5.59 -11.75 14.45
N TRP A 142 -5.54 -11.96 13.14
CA TRP A 142 -6.34 -11.17 12.19
C TRP A 142 -7.83 -11.45 12.30
N ASP A 143 -8.17 -12.72 12.42
CA ASP A 143 -9.55 -13.20 12.48
C ASP A 143 -9.84 -13.78 13.87
N PRO A 144 -10.70 -13.11 14.68
CA PRO A 144 -11.03 -13.61 16.02
C PRO A 144 -11.62 -15.04 16.05
N ASP A 145 -12.11 -15.55 14.93
CA ASP A 145 -12.68 -16.89 14.84
C ASP A 145 -11.70 -17.93 14.26
N SER A 146 -10.48 -17.52 13.86
CA SER A 146 -9.51 -18.41 13.22
C SER A 146 -8.89 -19.41 14.20
N LEU A 147 -9.24 -20.67 14.07
CA LEU A 147 -8.63 -21.76 14.87
C LEU A 147 -7.14 -21.92 14.56
N GLU A 148 -6.72 -21.70 13.32
CA GLU A 148 -5.31 -21.75 12.92
C GLU A 148 -4.51 -20.72 13.73
N GLU A 149 -4.96 -19.46 13.72
CA GLU A 149 -4.26 -18.38 14.40
C GLU A 149 -4.22 -18.58 15.92
N TYR A 150 -5.32 -19.05 16.50
CA TYR A 150 -5.36 -19.38 17.93
C TYR A 150 -4.38 -20.50 18.30
N ASN A 151 -4.34 -21.57 17.50
CA ASN A 151 -3.42 -22.67 17.76
C ASN A 151 -1.96 -22.22 17.64
N ALA A 152 -1.65 -21.39 16.64
CA ALA A 152 -0.31 -20.81 16.49
C ALA A 152 0.05 -19.95 17.70
N ALA A 153 -0.85 -19.08 18.17
CA ALA A 153 -0.64 -18.23 19.34
C ALA A 153 -0.39 -19.06 20.61
N ILE A 154 -1.21 -20.10 20.83
CA ILE A 154 -1.06 -21.00 22.01
C ILE A 154 0.30 -21.70 21.96
N ASN A 155 0.69 -22.23 20.80
CA ASN A 155 1.99 -22.88 20.63
C ASN A 155 3.15 -21.91 20.88
N ALA A 156 3.02 -20.68 20.41
CA ALA A 156 4.04 -19.64 20.57
C ALA A 156 4.16 -19.10 22.00
N ALA A 157 3.15 -19.31 22.86
CA ALA A 157 3.10 -18.72 24.20
C ALA A 157 4.28 -19.12 25.08
N GLN A 158 4.90 -20.28 24.81
CA GLN A 158 6.07 -20.76 25.56
C GLN A 158 7.37 -20.05 25.14
N ASN A 159 7.35 -19.34 24.01
CA ASN A 159 8.53 -18.60 23.56
C ASN A 159 8.64 -17.30 24.36
N ASN A 160 9.79 -17.07 24.97
CA ASN A 160 10.02 -15.94 25.87
C ASN A 160 9.94 -14.56 25.23
N ILE A 161 10.15 -14.47 23.91
CA ILE A 161 10.05 -13.18 23.23
C ILE A 161 8.58 -12.79 22.93
N VAL A 162 7.63 -13.74 22.99
CA VAL A 162 6.21 -13.43 22.81
C VAL A 162 5.72 -12.75 24.09
N LEU A 163 5.53 -11.43 24.02
CA LEU A 163 5.17 -10.60 25.17
C LEU A 163 3.64 -10.35 25.24
N GLY A 164 2.92 -10.65 24.18
CA GLY A 164 1.47 -10.49 24.16
C GLY A 164 0.87 -10.67 22.76
N TYR A 165 -0.43 -10.44 22.66
CA TYR A 165 -1.21 -10.66 21.44
C TYR A 165 -2.12 -9.46 21.16
N CYS A 166 -2.36 -9.21 19.86
CA CYS A 166 -3.32 -8.20 19.41
C CYS A 166 -4.34 -8.88 18.51
N ILE A 167 -5.62 -8.87 18.89
CA ILE A 167 -6.72 -9.51 18.13
C ILE A 167 -7.46 -8.46 17.31
N GLY A 168 -7.60 -8.70 16.01
CA GLY A 168 -8.24 -7.81 15.06
C GLY A 168 -7.36 -6.65 14.65
N ASN A 169 -7.80 -5.90 13.66
CA ASN A 169 -7.17 -4.67 13.20
C ASN A 169 -8.21 -3.83 12.43
N GLU A 170 -8.70 -2.75 13.06
CA GLU A 170 -9.66 -1.81 12.45
C GLU A 170 -10.90 -2.48 11.85
N GLY A 171 -11.45 -3.47 12.57
CA GLY A 171 -12.60 -4.23 12.11
C GLY A 171 -13.88 -3.96 12.88
N PHE A 172 -13.88 -3.01 13.82
CA PHE A 172 -15.05 -2.67 14.63
C PHE A 172 -16.02 -1.75 13.88
N ASN A 173 -15.51 -0.76 13.17
CA ASN A 173 -16.36 0.25 12.53
C ASN A 173 -16.57 0.00 11.03
N TRP A 174 -15.53 -0.01 10.21
CA TRP A 174 -15.70 -0.16 8.76
C TRP A 174 -14.45 -0.67 8.03
N PRO A 175 -14.59 -1.74 7.27
CA PRO A 175 -15.75 -2.64 7.20
C PRO A 175 -15.87 -3.45 8.49
N ARG A 176 -17.06 -3.54 9.01
CA ARG A 176 -17.28 -4.25 10.27
C ARG A 176 -17.07 -5.75 10.07
N ARG A 177 -16.11 -6.31 10.80
CA ARG A 177 -15.75 -7.74 10.77
C ARG A 177 -16.08 -8.46 12.08
N TYR A 178 -16.22 -7.72 13.17
CA TYR A 178 -16.50 -8.24 14.50
C TYR A 178 -17.20 -7.17 15.34
N ASP A 179 -17.78 -7.58 16.42
CA ASP A 179 -18.38 -6.65 17.38
C ASP A 179 -17.64 -6.68 18.73
N MET A 180 -18.05 -5.80 19.63
CA MET A 180 -17.40 -5.61 20.94
C MET A 180 -17.46 -6.89 21.78
N SER A 181 -18.59 -7.64 21.72
CA SER A 181 -18.75 -8.87 22.50
C SER A 181 -17.85 -10.00 21.95
N GLU A 182 -17.73 -10.09 20.62
CA GLU A 182 -16.84 -11.04 19.95
C GLU A 182 -15.38 -10.76 20.32
N LEU A 183 -14.94 -9.50 20.23
CA LEU A 183 -13.59 -9.12 20.64
C LEU A 183 -13.32 -9.42 22.12
N SER A 184 -14.27 -9.07 22.98
CA SER A 184 -14.14 -9.30 24.43
C SER A 184 -13.98 -10.79 24.75
N ALA A 185 -14.82 -11.63 24.10
CA ALA A 185 -14.75 -13.09 24.28
C ALA A 185 -13.43 -13.66 23.75
N ALA A 186 -12.97 -13.19 22.58
CA ALA A 186 -11.73 -13.62 21.96
C ALA A 186 -10.51 -13.27 22.83
N ILE A 187 -10.45 -12.02 23.33
CA ILE A 187 -9.40 -11.54 24.24
C ILE A 187 -9.33 -12.40 25.49
N LYS A 188 -10.48 -12.63 26.14
CA LYS A 188 -10.55 -13.46 27.35
C LYS A 188 -10.06 -14.88 27.08
N LYS A 189 -10.57 -15.51 26.02
CA LYS A 189 -10.23 -16.87 25.60
C LYS A 189 -8.71 -17.03 25.38
N LEU A 190 -8.11 -16.10 24.63
CA LEU A 190 -6.67 -16.20 24.33
C LEU A 190 -5.81 -15.94 25.57
N ARG A 191 -6.20 -14.95 26.41
CA ARG A 191 -5.50 -14.68 27.67
C ARG A 191 -5.50 -15.91 28.58
N GLU A 192 -6.65 -16.56 28.73
CA GLU A 192 -6.78 -17.77 29.58
C GLU A 192 -5.95 -18.93 29.04
N ALA A 193 -5.85 -19.07 27.70
CA ALA A 193 -5.11 -20.17 27.08
C ALA A 193 -3.60 -19.96 27.07
N THR A 194 -3.12 -18.70 27.05
CA THR A 194 -1.69 -18.38 26.88
C THR A 194 -1.03 -17.83 28.13
N GLU A 195 -1.81 -17.35 29.08
CA GLU A 195 -1.35 -16.61 30.27
C GLU A 195 -0.53 -15.35 29.93
N LYS A 196 -0.71 -14.82 28.71
CA LYS A 196 -0.05 -13.61 28.21
C LYS A 196 -1.04 -12.45 28.10
N PRO A 197 -0.58 -11.20 28.16
CA PRO A 197 -1.46 -10.04 27.89
C PRO A 197 -2.02 -10.08 26.47
N VAL A 198 -3.28 -9.67 26.33
CA VAL A 198 -3.98 -9.64 25.05
C VAL A 198 -4.73 -8.32 24.90
N THR A 199 -4.68 -7.70 23.73
CA THR A 199 -5.38 -6.47 23.42
C THR A 199 -6.02 -6.54 22.02
N THR A 200 -6.59 -5.41 21.60
CA THR A 200 -7.14 -5.18 20.25
C THR A 200 -6.66 -3.82 19.75
N THR A 201 -6.90 -3.52 18.48
CA THR A 201 -6.50 -2.27 17.86
C THR A 201 -7.57 -1.74 16.90
N GLU A 202 -7.84 -0.46 17.02
CA GLU A 202 -8.72 0.31 16.13
C GLU A 202 -8.05 1.67 15.85
N GLU A 203 -8.61 2.46 14.95
CA GLU A 203 -8.14 3.82 14.68
C GLU A 203 -8.24 4.68 15.97
N ILE A 204 -7.28 5.57 16.18
CA ILE A 204 -7.13 6.29 17.46
C ILE A 204 -8.37 7.09 17.86
N ASP A 205 -9.11 7.65 16.89
CA ASP A 205 -10.33 8.42 17.20
C ASP A 205 -11.51 7.49 17.58
N ASP A 206 -11.47 6.18 17.27
CA ASP A 206 -12.47 5.22 17.73
C ASP A 206 -12.42 5.04 19.25
N TYR A 207 -11.29 5.28 19.87
CA TYR A 207 -11.13 5.21 21.34
C TYR A 207 -11.86 6.33 22.11
N TYR A 208 -12.65 7.18 21.42
CA TYR A 208 -13.67 7.97 22.09
C TYR A 208 -14.81 7.10 22.60
N ASP A 209 -14.98 5.89 22.07
CA ASP A 209 -15.91 4.89 22.61
C ASP A 209 -15.39 4.36 23.95
N LYS A 210 -16.25 4.44 24.99
CA LYS A 210 -15.89 4.03 26.35
C LYS A 210 -15.77 2.53 26.51
N GLU A 211 -16.52 1.75 25.71
CA GLU A 211 -16.44 0.28 25.76
C GLU A 211 -15.12 -0.17 25.14
N LEU A 212 -14.72 0.43 24.02
CA LEU A 212 -13.43 0.13 23.40
C LEU A 212 -12.26 0.43 24.35
N LEU A 213 -12.34 1.54 25.12
CA LEU A 213 -11.32 1.86 26.15
C LEU A 213 -11.23 0.80 27.25
N GLN A 214 -12.22 -0.07 27.41
CA GLN A 214 -12.21 -1.13 28.43
C GLN A 214 -11.80 -2.48 27.86
N LEU A 215 -11.50 -2.57 26.55
CA LEU A 215 -11.06 -3.82 25.94
C LEU A 215 -9.53 -4.00 26.06
N GLY A 216 -9.12 -5.26 26.19
CA GLY A 216 -7.70 -5.64 26.22
C GLY A 216 -6.99 -5.26 27.50
N ASP A 217 -5.70 -5.55 27.57
CA ASP A 217 -4.87 -5.32 28.78
C ASP A 217 -4.09 -4.01 28.69
N TRP A 218 -3.91 -3.47 27.51
CA TRP A 218 -3.36 -2.13 27.26
C TRP A 218 -4.09 -1.51 26.07
N ILE A 219 -3.92 -0.20 25.85
CA ILE A 219 -4.57 0.55 24.75
C ILE A 219 -3.57 0.64 23.59
N PHE A 220 -3.98 0.17 22.40
CA PHE A 220 -3.05 -0.07 21.28
C PHE A 220 -3.59 0.44 19.94
N PRO A 221 -3.89 1.76 19.81
CA PRO A 221 -4.52 2.30 18.59
C PRO A 221 -3.56 2.47 17.43
N ASN A 222 -4.12 2.47 16.21
CA ASN A 222 -3.43 2.93 15.01
C ASN A 222 -3.61 4.45 14.88
N ALA A 223 -2.55 5.17 14.47
CA ALA A 223 -2.57 6.63 14.41
C ALA A 223 -1.79 7.11 13.17
N HIS A 224 -2.50 7.25 12.06
CA HIS A 224 -1.91 7.62 10.77
C HIS A 224 -2.24 9.07 10.44
N PRO A 225 -1.31 10.02 10.65
CA PRO A 225 -1.58 11.44 10.38
C PRO A 225 -1.96 11.72 8.93
N TYR A 226 -1.46 10.94 7.98
CA TYR A 226 -1.80 11.08 6.55
C TYR A 226 -3.32 11.12 6.32
N PHE A 227 -4.06 10.18 6.91
CA PHE A 227 -5.52 10.11 6.72
C PHE A 227 -6.27 11.28 7.37
N HIS A 228 -5.57 12.09 8.17
CA HIS A 228 -6.09 13.30 8.79
C HIS A 228 -5.53 14.57 8.15
N ASN A 229 -5.06 14.47 6.90
CA ASN A 229 -4.49 15.57 6.12
C ASN A 229 -3.26 16.21 6.80
N ARG A 230 -2.41 15.38 7.39
CA ARG A 230 -1.17 15.78 8.05
C ARG A 230 0.02 15.05 7.41
N SER A 231 0.40 15.48 6.20
CA SER A 231 1.51 14.87 5.45
C SER A 231 2.86 15.56 5.73
N GLU A 232 2.82 16.84 6.16
CA GLU A 232 4.03 17.56 6.51
C GLU A 232 4.57 17.05 7.86
N PRO A 233 5.85 16.67 7.98
CA PRO A 233 6.38 15.99 9.17
C PRO A 233 6.07 16.68 10.50
N GLU A 234 6.32 18.00 10.60
CA GLU A 234 6.05 18.76 11.83
C GLU A 234 4.56 18.74 12.21
N SER A 235 3.68 18.85 11.21
CA SER A 235 2.22 18.78 11.43
C SER A 235 1.80 17.39 11.84
N ALA A 236 2.40 16.37 11.25
CA ALA A 236 2.15 14.95 11.56
C ALA A 236 2.57 14.63 13.00
N VAL A 237 3.77 15.03 13.41
CA VAL A 237 4.26 14.83 14.79
C VAL A 237 3.35 15.52 15.79
N ARG A 238 3.00 16.80 15.56
CA ARG A 238 2.08 17.53 16.45
C ARG A 238 0.73 16.84 16.57
N TRP A 239 0.18 16.36 15.45
CA TRP A 239 -1.10 15.65 15.43
C TRP A 239 -1.01 14.34 16.24
N THR A 240 0.01 13.52 15.98
CA THR A 240 0.22 12.24 16.66
C THR A 240 0.36 12.45 18.18
N LYS A 241 1.19 13.42 18.57
CA LYS A 241 1.41 13.75 19.99
C LYS A 241 0.12 14.24 20.66
N ASP A 242 -0.64 15.13 20.00
CA ASP A 242 -1.91 15.64 20.52
C ASP A 242 -2.93 14.51 20.72
N ARG A 243 -3.07 13.61 19.74
CA ARG A 243 -3.99 12.46 19.85
C ARG A 243 -3.58 11.52 20.97
N TYR A 244 -2.29 11.21 21.07
CA TYR A 244 -1.73 10.40 22.14
C TYR A 244 -2.01 10.99 23.53
N ASP A 245 -1.72 12.29 23.71
CA ASP A 245 -1.95 12.98 24.99
C ASP A 245 -3.42 13.04 25.39
N ARG A 246 -4.30 13.27 24.42
CA ARG A 246 -5.75 13.27 24.67
C ARG A 246 -6.22 11.89 25.11
N LEU A 247 -5.71 10.84 24.47
CA LEU A 247 -6.07 9.47 24.83
C LEU A 247 -5.55 9.12 26.23
N LYS A 248 -4.31 9.47 26.56
CA LYS A 248 -3.75 9.27 27.91
C LYS A 248 -4.55 9.95 29.03
N LYS A 249 -5.19 11.09 28.74
CA LYS A 249 -6.04 11.79 29.71
C LYS A 249 -7.38 11.10 29.94
N ARG A 250 -7.76 10.14 29.10
CA ARG A 250 -9.06 9.45 29.16
C ARG A 250 -8.99 8.09 29.85
N THR A 251 -7.77 7.61 30.15
CA THR A 251 -7.56 6.28 30.74
C THR A 251 -6.32 6.28 31.63
N ASP A 252 -6.33 5.46 32.66
CA ASP A 252 -5.15 5.19 33.48
C ASP A 252 -4.35 4.00 32.97
N ARG A 253 -4.79 3.39 31.87
CA ARG A 253 -4.15 2.21 31.28
C ARG A 253 -2.95 2.63 30.43
N PHE A 254 -2.01 1.70 30.26
CA PHE A 254 -0.83 1.94 29.39
C PHE A 254 -1.30 2.18 27.95
N VAL A 255 -0.91 3.32 27.38
CA VAL A 255 -1.20 3.69 25.98
C VAL A 255 0.06 3.53 25.17
N TRP A 256 -0.06 2.79 24.06
CA TRP A 256 1.05 2.49 23.18
C TRP A 256 0.48 2.46 21.74
N LEU A 257 0.94 3.33 20.85
CA LEU A 257 0.44 3.39 19.49
C LEU A 257 0.98 2.19 18.69
N LYS A 258 0.07 1.39 18.11
CA LYS A 258 0.42 0.20 17.35
C LYS A 258 0.96 0.54 15.96
N GLU A 259 0.43 1.59 15.34
CA GLU A 259 0.86 2.00 14.01
C GLU A 259 1.01 3.52 13.99
N VAL A 260 2.22 3.98 13.72
CA VAL A 260 2.48 5.37 13.35
C VAL A 260 3.46 5.40 12.18
N GLY A 261 3.20 6.22 11.18
CA GLY A 261 4.07 6.31 10.02
C GLY A 261 3.62 7.38 9.05
N LEU A 262 4.46 7.68 8.08
CA LEU A 262 4.10 8.43 6.87
C LEU A 262 4.53 7.62 5.66
N PRO A 263 3.66 7.49 4.64
CA PRO A 263 4.08 6.86 3.40
C PRO A 263 5.05 7.76 2.63
N THR A 264 5.87 7.17 1.77
CA THR A 264 6.91 7.90 1.03
C THR A 264 6.48 8.36 -0.36
N ALA A 265 5.35 7.86 -0.85
CA ALA A 265 4.85 8.16 -2.20
C ALA A 265 3.36 7.84 -2.30
N GLY A 266 2.76 8.06 -3.46
CA GLY A 266 1.38 7.66 -3.76
C GLY A 266 0.34 8.76 -3.57
N ASP A 267 0.74 9.98 -3.27
CA ASP A 267 -0.19 11.11 -3.19
C ASP A 267 -0.14 11.97 -4.46
N ASN A 268 -1.29 12.53 -4.82
CA ASN A 268 -1.40 13.38 -6.01
C ASN A 268 -0.84 14.80 -5.82
N GLY A 269 -0.25 15.10 -4.69
CA GLY A 269 0.23 16.46 -4.38
C GLY A 269 1.74 16.57 -4.16
N GLY A 270 2.49 15.49 -4.31
CA GLY A 270 3.94 15.46 -4.14
C GLY A 270 4.43 15.86 -2.74
N LYS A 271 3.58 15.68 -1.72
CA LYS A 271 3.91 16.05 -0.33
C LYS A 271 4.58 14.91 0.43
N LEU A 272 4.44 13.70 -0.09
CA LEU A 272 5.04 12.51 0.50
C LEU A 272 6.45 12.33 -0.07
N SER A 273 7.39 11.96 0.78
CA SER A 273 8.76 11.68 0.35
C SER A 273 9.49 10.90 1.43
N GLU A 274 10.61 10.32 1.07
CA GLU A 274 11.49 9.65 2.03
C GLU A 274 12.02 10.64 3.08
N GLU A 275 12.23 11.89 2.70
CA GLU A 275 12.63 12.97 3.63
C GLU A 275 11.52 13.23 4.66
N SER A 276 10.26 13.29 4.21
CA SER A 276 9.12 13.49 5.09
C SER A 276 8.96 12.33 6.06
N GLN A 277 9.10 11.09 5.58
CA GLN A 277 9.07 9.90 6.43
C GLN A 277 10.16 9.95 7.49
N LYS A 278 11.37 10.26 7.07
CA LYS A 278 12.53 10.37 7.97
C LYS A 278 12.35 11.46 9.02
N UNK A 279 11.92 12.44 8.68
CA UNK A 279 11.70 13.47 9.51
C UNK A 279 10.74 13.21 10.47
N TYR A 280 9.65 12.68 10.07
CA TYR A 280 8.57 12.31 10.99
C TYR A 280 9.06 11.32 12.06
N PHE A 281 9.73 10.28 11.64
CA PHE A 281 10.28 9.27 12.57
C PHE A 281 11.19 9.91 13.61
N VAL A 282 12.17 10.70 13.16
CA VAL A 282 13.19 11.30 14.03
C VAL A 282 12.56 12.24 15.06
N GLU A 283 11.66 13.13 14.61
CA GLU A 283 11.00 14.08 15.50
C GLU A 283 10.04 13.37 16.48
N LEU A 284 9.32 12.36 16.02
CA LEU A 284 8.42 11.58 16.90
C LEU A 284 9.22 10.83 17.97
N ALA A 285 10.37 10.26 17.61
CA ALA A 285 11.25 9.55 18.53
C ALA A 285 11.85 10.46 19.62
N HIS A 286 11.84 11.78 19.42
CA HIS A 286 12.26 12.75 20.44
C HIS A 286 11.13 13.14 21.42
N THR A 287 9.92 12.59 21.23
CA THR A 287 8.78 12.83 22.14
C THR A 287 8.65 11.71 23.17
N ASP A 288 7.67 11.84 24.08
CA ASP A 288 7.32 10.80 25.04
C ASP A 288 6.21 9.86 24.53
N VAL A 289 5.95 9.82 23.23
CA VAL A 289 4.98 8.93 22.61
C VAL A 289 5.56 7.51 22.58
N ASN A 290 4.84 6.55 23.15
CA ASN A 290 5.17 5.13 22.98
C ASN A 290 4.58 4.65 21.66
N PHE A 291 5.39 4.09 20.76
CA PHE A 291 4.89 3.70 19.44
C PHE A 291 5.64 2.51 18.84
N VAL A 292 4.96 1.86 17.91
CA VAL A 292 5.50 0.92 16.92
C VAL A 292 5.52 1.65 15.58
N TYR A 293 6.61 1.62 14.86
CA TYR A 293 6.68 2.30 13.57
C TYR A 293 6.06 1.45 12.45
N PHE A 294 5.17 2.05 11.67
CA PHE A 294 4.49 1.42 10.54
C PHE A 294 5.14 1.90 9.24
N GLU A 295 5.88 1.07 8.51
CA GLU A 295 6.12 -0.35 8.70
C GLU A 295 7.53 -0.75 8.20
N ALA A 296 7.92 -2.00 8.39
CA ALA A 296 9.27 -2.48 8.05
C ALA A 296 9.60 -2.33 6.57
N PHE A 297 8.76 -2.93 5.71
CA PHE A 297 9.00 -3.03 4.27
C PHE A 297 7.80 -2.55 3.47
N ASP A 298 8.05 -1.98 2.31
CA ASP A 298 7.01 -1.69 1.32
C ASP A 298 6.25 -2.98 0.97
N GLN A 299 4.94 -2.82 0.70
CA GLN A 299 4.04 -3.93 0.43
C GLN A 299 3.43 -3.77 -0.97
N PRO A 300 4.13 -4.17 -2.04
CA PRO A 300 3.64 -3.96 -3.41
C PRO A 300 2.27 -4.58 -3.70
N GLY A 301 1.89 -5.60 -2.93
CA GLY A 301 0.59 -6.25 -3.05
C GLY A 301 -0.58 -5.46 -2.47
N ARG A 302 -0.33 -4.39 -1.71
CA ARG A 302 -1.39 -3.53 -1.18
C ARG A 302 -1.71 -2.44 -2.19
N THR A 303 -2.81 -2.63 -2.92
CA THR A 303 -3.18 -1.76 -4.05
C THR A 303 -4.53 -1.04 -3.85
N SER A 304 -5.07 -1.06 -2.63
CA SER A 304 -6.37 -0.43 -2.34
C SER A 304 -6.34 1.10 -2.46
N LEU A 305 -5.21 1.71 -2.11
CA LEU A 305 -4.91 3.13 -2.33
C LEU A 305 -3.47 3.23 -2.82
N PRO A 306 -3.12 4.24 -3.62
CA PRO A 306 -1.74 4.35 -4.14
C PRO A 306 -0.67 4.45 -3.05
N ILE A 307 -1.01 4.98 -1.87
CA ILE A 307 -0.05 5.12 -0.77
C ILE A 307 0.24 3.79 -0.04
N GLU A 308 -0.64 2.79 -0.20
CA GLU A 308 -0.60 1.57 0.64
C GLU A 308 0.65 0.72 0.42
N SER A 309 1.26 0.82 -0.75
CA SER A 309 2.49 0.09 -1.06
C SER A 309 3.76 0.80 -0.58
N HIS A 310 3.67 2.01 0.00
CA HIS A 310 4.83 2.90 0.21
C HIS A 310 5.10 3.29 1.67
N TRP A 311 4.66 2.49 2.64
CA TRP A 311 4.84 2.80 4.06
C TRP A 311 6.18 2.32 4.63
N GLY A 312 6.88 1.42 3.94
CA GLY A 312 8.10 0.78 4.43
C GLY A 312 9.24 1.73 4.75
N ILE A 313 10.05 1.37 5.77
CA ILE A 313 11.38 1.96 6.01
C ILE A 313 12.35 1.47 4.94
N PHE A 314 12.12 0.26 4.47
CA PHE A 314 12.86 -0.40 3.40
C PHE A 314 11.92 -0.69 2.24
N ASN A 315 12.46 -0.72 1.04
CA ASN A 315 11.76 -1.25 -0.12
C ASN A 315 11.48 -2.75 0.07
N ALA A 316 10.58 -3.31 -0.73
CA ALA A 316 10.23 -4.73 -0.65
C ALA A 316 11.43 -5.67 -0.88
N ASP A 317 12.43 -5.21 -1.62
CA ASP A 317 13.69 -5.95 -1.88
C ASP A 317 14.74 -5.76 -0.77
N ARG A 318 14.38 -5.17 0.35
CA ARG A 318 15.23 -4.86 1.51
C ARG A 318 16.22 -3.70 1.29
N THR A 319 16.21 -3.03 0.14
CA THR A 319 17.05 -1.84 -0.04
C THR A 319 16.56 -0.71 0.86
N PRO A 320 17.45 0.01 1.56
CA PRO A 320 17.02 1.03 2.50
C PRO A 320 16.52 2.30 1.79
N LYS A 321 15.42 2.87 2.27
CA LYS A 321 15.04 4.24 2.00
C LYS A 321 15.85 5.20 2.89
N LEU A 322 15.67 6.51 2.79
CA LEU A 322 16.48 7.48 3.56
C LEU A 322 16.43 7.22 5.08
N LEU A 323 15.27 6.86 5.62
CA LEU A 323 15.18 6.49 7.03
C LEU A 323 15.99 5.21 7.31
N GLY A 324 15.87 4.21 6.44
CA GLY A 324 16.63 2.96 6.57
C GLY A 324 18.14 3.21 6.59
N TRP A 325 18.65 4.05 5.67
CA TRP A 325 20.08 4.41 5.65
C TRP A 325 20.52 5.05 6.96
N GLN A 326 19.71 5.99 7.49
CA GLN A 326 20.01 6.64 8.76
C GLN A 326 20.06 5.65 9.93
N LEU A 327 19.07 4.75 9.99
CA LEU A 327 19.01 3.75 11.06
C LEU A 327 20.17 2.76 10.99
N LEU A 328 20.64 2.42 9.80
CA LEU A 328 21.82 1.57 9.61
C LEU A 328 23.12 2.30 9.95
N GLY A 329 23.08 3.59 10.27
CA GLY A 329 24.29 4.39 10.52
C GLY A 329 25.14 4.57 9.28
N LYS A 330 24.52 4.51 8.10
CA LYS A 330 25.18 4.63 6.80
C LYS A 330 24.66 5.85 6.05
N ALA A 331 25.52 6.54 5.33
CA ALA A 331 25.05 7.51 4.36
C ALA A 331 24.32 6.75 3.24
N PRO A 332 23.18 7.25 2.74
CA PRO A 332 22.65 6.70 1.50
C PRO A 332 23.78 6.76 0.47
N PRO A 333 23.88 5.77 -0.44
CA PRO A 333 24.86 5.90 -1.51
C PRO A 333 24.66 7.30 -2.08
N THR A 334 25.71 8.08 -2.11
CA THR A 334 25.69 9.36 -2.85
C THR A 334 24.99 9.02 -4.14
N GLN A 335 23.84 9.59 -4.37
CA GLN A 335 23.13 9.43 -5.64
C GLN A 335 24.23 9.43 -6.71
N ALA A 336 24.41 8.31 -7.38
CA ALA A 336 25.19 8.31 -8.61
C ALA A 336 24.72 9.58 -9.32
N PRO A 337 25.67 10.44 -9.76
CA PRO A 337 25.28 11.75 -10.29
C PRO A 337 24.03 11.55 -11.13
N LEU A 338 23.07 12.46 -11.04
CA LEU A 338 21.81 12.49 -11.81
C LEU A 338 22.01 12.18 -13.32
N ASP A 339 23.16 11.68 -13.65
CA ASP A 339 23.77 11.59 -14.96
C ASP A 339 23.78 10.19 -15.60
N ALA A 340 23.43 9.12 -14.88
CA ALA A 340 23.60 7.80 -15.50
C ALA A 340 22.34 7.33 -16.24
N ALA A 341 21.16 7.34 -15.60
CA ALA A 341 19.93 6.87 -16.24
C ALA A 341 18.69 7.43 -15.55
N PHE A 342 17.65 7.66 -16.34
CA PHE A 342 16.32 8.09 -15.83
C PHE A 342 15.36 6.93 -16.10
N TYR A 343 14.91 6.28 -15.04
CA TYR A 343 14.16 5.03 -15.15
C TYR A 343 12.67 5.26 -15.37
N ILE A 344 12.13 4.55 -16.34
CA ILE A 344 10.69 4.33 -16.50
C ILE A 344 10.29 3.12 -15.66
N TYR A 345 11.08 2.06 -15.71
CA TYR A 345 10.91 0.88 -14.87
C TYR A 345 12.27 0.24 -14.58
N LYS A 346 12.54 -0.01 -13.31
CA LYS A 346 13.72 -0.78 -12.88
C LYS A 346 13.28 -2.06 -12.14
N ASP A 347 12.44 -1.91 -11.12
CA ASP A 347 11.83 -2.98 -10.32
C ASP A 347 10.45 -2.54 -9.87
N ALA A 348 9.58 -3.47 -9.54
CA ALA A 348 8.27 -3.16 -8.96
C ALA A 348 8.46 -2.35 -7.67
N GLY A 349 7.78 -1.21 -7.60
CA GLY A 349 7.88 -0.32 -6.44
C GLY A 349 9.19 0.44 -6.31
N TRP A 350 10.08 0.41 -7.31
CA TRP A 350 11.30 1.22 -7.30
C TRP A 350 10.93 2.72 -7.20
N PRO A 351 11.44 3.46 -6.21
CA PRO A 351 10.97 4.83 -5.96
C PRO A 351 11.31 5.83 -7.06
N ASN A 352 12.25 5.49 -7.95
CA ASN A 352 12.61 6.33 -9.08
C ASN A 352 12.09 5.76 -10.41
N ASN A 353 11.02 4.97 -10.40
CA ASN A 353 10.21 4.73 -11.58
C ASN A 353 9.35 5.98 -11.81
N HIS A 354 9.42 6.56 -13.01
CA HIS A 354 8.88 7.90 -13.23
C HIS A 354 7.60 7.95 -14.07
N PHE A 355 7.13 6.83 -14.58
CA PHE A 355 5.95 6.75 -15.45
C PHE A 355 5.11 5.52 -15.10
N ASP A 356 3.79 5.59 -15.36
CA ASP A 356 2.86 4.48 -15.11
C ASP A 356 2.28 3.91 -16.41
N PRO A 357 2.15 2.57 -16.55
CA PRO A 357 1.49 1.95 -17.71
C PRO A 357 -0.04 2.14 -17.61
N SER A 358 -0.50 3.32 -17.96
CA SER A 358 -1.88 3.75 -17.75
C SER A 358 -2.60 4.17 -19.04
N GLY A 359 -1.86 4.27 -20.17
CA GLY A 359 -2.40 4.70 -21.44
C GLY A 359 -2.73 3.54 -22.39
N TYR A 360 -3.81 2.80 -22.13
CA TYR A 360 -4.20 1.65 -22.95
C TYR A 360 -4.84 2.09 -24.28
N MET A 361 -4.49 1.38 -25.36
CA MET A 361 -4.90 1.69 -26.74
C MET A 361 -5.30 0.44 -27.51
N GLY A 362 -6.13 0.62 -28.54
CA GLY A 362 -6.52 -0.45 -29.45
C GLY A 362 -7.49 -1.44 -28.81
N ASP A 363 -7.29 -2.72 -29.07
CA ASP A 363 -8.09 -3.80 -28.45
C ASP A 363 -7.55 -4.06 -27.03
N ILE A 364 -7.95 -3.21 -26.09
CA ILE A 364 -7.39 -3.19 -24.73
C ILE A 364 -7.73 -4.46 -23.92
N GLY A 365 -8.75 -5.21 -24.33
CA GLY A 365 -9.06 -6.51 -23.74
C GLY A 365 -8.09 -7.62 -24.12
N ASP A 366 -7.29 -7.39 -25.16
CA ASP A 366 -6.33 -8.38 -25.66
C ASP A 366 -4.95 -8.29 -24.97
N ILE A 367 -4.70 -7.26 -24.16
CA ILE A 367 -3.39 -7.06 -23.53
C ILE A 367 -3.50 -6.97 -22.00
N HIS A 368 -2.60 -7.65 -21.32
CA HIS A 368 -2.52 -7.66 -19.87
C HIS A 368 -1.08 -7.40 -19.41
N ILE A 369 -0.90 -6.51 -18.43
CA ILE A 369 0.41 -6.14 -17.88
C ILE A 369 0.48 -6.50 -16.40
N ASN A 370 1.53 -7.21 -16.01
CA ASN A 370 1.88 -7.53 -14.63
C ASN A 370 3.27 -6.95 -14.34
N GLN A 371 3.31 -5.86 -13.58
CA GLN A 371 4.57 -5.17 -13.26
C GLN A 371 5.35 -5.82 -12.11
N VAL A 372 4.82 -6.89 -11.52
CA VAL A 372 5.44 -7.53 -10.35
C VAL A 372 5.84 -8.98 -10.64
N TYR A 373 6.23 -9.26 -11.87
CA TYR A 373 6.65 -10.60 -12.28
C TYR A 373 8.04 -10.90 -11.71
N VAL A 374 8.14 -11.98 -10.93
CA VAL A 374 9.35 -12.30 -10.15
C VAL A 374 10.14 -13.51 -10.68
N GLU A 375 9.61 -14.23 -11.68
CA GLU A 375 10.30 -15.40 -12.24
C GLU A 375 11.29 -14.96 -13.34
N ASN A 376 12.57 -15.08 -13.06
CA ASN A 376 13.63 -14.81 -14.02
C ASN A 376 13.64 -13.35 -14.57
N PRO A 377 13.67 -12.29 -13.70
CA PRO A 377 13.91 -10.93 -14.19
C PRO A 377 15.32 -10.81 -14.80
N TYR A 378 15.54 -9.79 -15.63
CA TYR A 378 16.87 -9.50 -16.13
C TYR A 378 17.79 -9.04 -15.01
N SER A 379 17.30 -8.13 -14.17
CA SER A 379 18.04 -7.62 -13.01
C SER A 379 17.07 -7.43 -11.82
N GLY A 380 17.60 -7.14 -10.65
CA GLY A 380 16.80 -6.80 -9.49
C GLY A 380 15.88 -7.92 -9.02
N SER A 381 14.68 -7.55 -8.59
CA SER A 381 13.72 -8.46 -7.97
C SER A 381 12.50 -8.76 -8.84
N SER A 382 12.25 -7.99 -9.90
CA SER A 382 11.06 -8.15 -10.72
C SER A 382 11.24 -7.59 -12.13
N ALA A 383 10.40 -8.07 -13.05
CA ALA A 383 10.28 -7.57 -14.43
C ALA A 383 8.80 -7.27 -14.70
N ILE A 384 8.52 -6.71 -15.87
CA ILE A 384 7.15 -6.56 -16.38
C ILE A 384 6.85 -7.75 -17.28
N GLU A 385 5.78 -8.48 -16.98
CA GLU A 385 5.22 -9.49 -17.88
C GLU A 385 4.07 -8.87 -18.66
N VAL A 386 4.07 -9.07 -19.98
CA VAL A 386 3.01 -8.63 -20.87
C VAL A 386 2.45 -9.85 -21.60
N VAL A 387 1.16 -10.08 -21.47
CA VAL A 387 0.45 -11.14 -22.18
C VAL A 387 -0.45 -10.48 -23.23
N TYR A 388 -0.22 -10.79 -24.49
CA TYR A 388 -1.07 -10.36 -25.60
C TYR A 388 -1.77 -11.59 -26.17
N ASN A 389 -3.09 -11.55 -26.21
CA ASN A 389 -3.92 -12.64 -26.74
C ASN A 389 -4.93 -12.08 -27.76
N PRO A 390 -4.65 -12.23 -29.08
CA PRO A 390 -5.41 -11.54 -30.12
C PRO A 390 -6.79 -12.18 -30.39
N GLU A 391 -7.65 -12.20 -29.39
CA GLU A 391 -9.01 -12.73 -29.49
C GLU A 391 -10.03 -11.68 -29.94
N GLY A 392 -9.62 -10.43 -30.07
CA GLY A 392 -10.52 -9.31 -30.36
C GLY A 392 -11.53 -9.09 -29.23
N ALA A 393 -11.10 -9.34 -27.99
CA ALA A 393 -11.98 -9.27 -26.85
C ALA A 393 -12.38 -7.82 -26.51
N ALA A 394 -13.60 -7.63 -26.11
CA ALA A 394 -14.04 -6.34 -25.57
C ALA A 394 -13.47 -6.18 -24.14
N PRO A 395 -13.15 -4.95 -23.71
CA PRO A 395 -13.35 -3.69 -24.45
C PRO A 395 -12.25 -3.39 -25.45
N ASN A 396 -12.58 -2.61 -26.48
CA ASN A 396 -11.61 -2.05 -27.39
C ASN A 396 -11.86 -0.54 -27.53
N UNK A 397 -10.89 -0.01 -27.66
CA UNK A 397 -10.92 1.29 -27.77
C UNK A 397 -11.17 1.75 -29.06
N CYS A 398 -11.17 0.96 -29.98
CA CYS A 398 -11.45 1.32 -31.37
C CYS A 398 -12.94 1.50 -31.52
N ASP A 399 -13.35 2.62 -32.03
CA ASP A 399 -14.78 2.93 -32.27
C ASP A 399 -15.36 2.18 -33.47
N PHE A 400 -14.70 1.13 -33.91
CA PHE A 400 -15.04 0.43 -35.15
C PHE A 400 -15.23 -1.06 -34.95
N SER A 401 -16.10 -1.65 -35.73
CA SER A 401 -16.22 -3.08 -35.93
C SER A 401 -15.77 -3.37 -37.36
N PRO A 402 -14.82 -4.23 -37.60
CA PRO A 402 -14.21 -5.22 -36.69
C PRO A 402 -13.18 -4.66 -35.70
N PRO A 403 -12.64 -5.52 -34.81
CA PRO A 403 -11.58 -5.11 -33.84
C PRO A 403 -10.40 -4.43 -34.51
N CYS A 404 -9.64 -3.65 -33.71
CA CYS A 404 -8.46 -2.93 -34.18
C CYS A 404 -7.34 -3.83 -34.70
N LYS A 405 -7.27 -5.06 -34.21
CA LYS A 405 -6.19 -6.03 -34.52
C LYS A 405 -4.82 -5.56 -34.04
N TRP A 406 -4.79 -4.74 -32.99
CA TRP A 406 -3.57 -4.33 -32.32
C TRP A 406 -3.93 -3.84 -30.92
N SER A 407 -2.97 -3.93 -30.00
CA SER A 407 -3.08 -3.37 -28.66
C SER A 407 -1.80 -2.64 -28.31
N GLY A 408 -1.91 -1.65 -27.43
CA GLY A 408 -0.72 -0.95 -26.96
C GLY A 408 -0.94 -0.32 -25.59
N VAL A 409 0.17 0.02 -24.96
CA VAL A 409 0.14 0.68 -23.66
C VAL A 409 1.23 1.75 -23.63
N TYR A 410 0.85 2.97 -23.20
CA TYR A 410 1.78 4.05 -22.87
C TYR A 410 2.04 4.08 -21.36
N TRP A 411 3.28 4.31 -21.02
CA TRP A 411 3.72 4.74 -19.69
C TRP A 411 3.63 6.27 -19.64
N LEU A 412 2.65 6.77 -18.86
CA LEU A 412 2.28 8.19 -18.83
C LEU A 412 2.65 8.85 -17.49
N GLU A 413 2.92 10.17 -17.53
CA GLU A 413 3.16 11.00 -16.35
C GLU A 413 2.40 12.35 -16.46
N PRO A 414 1.54 12.65 -15.48
CA PRO A 414 1.00 11.69 -14.50
C PRO A 414 0.13 10.61 -15.12
N SER A 415 -0.20 9.60 -14.33
CA SER A 415 -1.01 8.45 -14.78
C SER A 415 -2.26 8.92 -15.56
N SER A 416 -2.51 8.30 -16.70
CA SER A 416 -3.63 8.60 -17.63
C SER A 416 -3.58 9.99 -18.27
N ASN A 417 -2.44 10.64 -18.28
CA ASN A 417 -2.27 11.95 -18.91
C ASN A 417 -2.10 11.81 -20.43
N TRP A 418 -3.17 12.05 -21.18
CA TRP A 418 -3.16 12.01 -22.65
C TRP A 418 -2.93 13.40 -23.28
N GLY A 419 -2.59 14.43 -22.49
CA GLY A 419 -2.23 15.76 -23.00
C GLY A 419 -3.38 16.67 -23.40
N TRP A 420 -4.62 16.30 -23.12
CA TRP A 420 -5.78 17.16 -23.43
C TRP A 420 -6.34 17.91 -22.22
N ASP A 421 -5.97 17.51 -21.00
CA ASP A 421 -6.47 18.13 -19.77
C ASP A 421 -5.60 19.33 -19.38
N SER A 422 -6.16 20.54 -19.48
CA SER A 422 -5.43 21.78 -19.15
C SER A 422 -5.01 21.87 -17.67
N THR A 423 -5.63 21.07 -16.78
CA THR A 423 -5.22 21.05 -15.37
C THR A 423 -3.88 20.32 -15.16
N LEU A 424 -3.45 19.57 -16.18
CA LEU A 424 -2.18 18.82 -16.18
C LEU A 424 -1.11 19.53 -17.05
N GLU A 425 -1.38 20.75 -17.52
CA GLU A 425 -0.40 21.53 -18.28
C GLU A 425 0.91 21.65 -17.48
N GLY A 426 2.03 21.36 -18.14
CA GLY A 426 3.37 21.43 -17.53
C GLY A 426 3.76 20.23 -16.68
N LYS A 427 2.90 19.19 -16.60
CA LYS A 427 3.29 17.90 -16.02
C LYS A 427 4.11 17.10 -17.04
N GLY A 428 4.87 16.13 -16.56
CA GLY A 428 5.82 15.39 -17.38
C GLY A 428 7.24 15.81 -17.07
N PHE A 429 8.18 15.41 -17.91
CA PHE A 429 9.62 15.60 -17.62
C PHE A 429 10.34 16.29 -18.78
N ASP A 430 11.33 17.10 -18.45
CA ASP A 430 12.35 17.57 -19.38
C ASP A 430 13.48 16.52 -19.43
N LEU A 431 13.51 15.77 -20.52
CA LEU A 431 14.49 14.69 -20.74
C LEU A 431 15.55 15.09 -21.78
N SER A 432 15.75 16.39 -22.04
CA SER A 432 16.67 16.93 -23.05
C SER A 432 18.13 16.53 -22.84
N SER A 433 18.50 16.10 -21.63
CA SER A 433 19.86 15.67 -21.33
C SER A 433 20.18 14.22 -21.75
N TYR A 434 19.15 13.50 -22.26
CA TYR A 434 19.29 12.09 -22.66
C TYR A 434 19.22 11.97 -24.18
N SER A 435 19.87 10.92 -24.71
CA SER A 435 19.95 10.67 -26.17
C SER A 435 19.53 9.26 -26.57
N HIS A 436 19.23 8.40 -25.59
CA HIS A 436 18.83 7.02 -25.83
C HIS A 436 17.70 6.62 -24.88
N LEU A 437 16.77 5.78 -25.34
CA LEU A 437 15.94 4.96 -24.45
C LEU A 437 16.38 3.51 -24.62
N LYS A 438 16.77 2.86 -23.52
CA LYS A 438 17.19 1.46 -23.52
C LYS A 438 16.27 0.62 -22.65
N LEU A 439 16.13 -0.65 -23.02
CA LEU A 439 15.37 -1.62 -22.23
C LEU A 439 15.88 -3.02 -22.51
N TRP A 440 15.68 -3.91 -21.57
CA TRP A 440 15.89 -5.35 -21.78
C TRP A 440 14.54 -6.01 -22.04
N ALA A 441 14.50 -6.94 -23.00
CA ALA A 441 13.28 -7.66 -23.34
C ALA A 441 13.58 -9.09 -23.79
N ARG A 442 12.61 -10.01 -23.50
CA ARG A 442 12.61 -11.39 -24.01
C ARG A 442 11.14 -11.81 -24.18
N ALA A 443 10.91 -12.94 -24.85
CA ALA A 443 9.57 -13.52 -25.00
C ALA A 443 9.63 -15.04 -24.88
N ASP A 444 8.52 -15.67 -24.50
CA ASP A 444 8.47 -17.15 -24.41
C ASP A 444 8.54 -17.81 -25.77
N GLN A 445 8.10 -17.09 -26.81
CA GLN A 445 8.24 -17.50 -28.21
C GLN A 445 8.55 -16.27 -29.04
N SER A 446 9.18 -16.48 -30.19
CA SER A 446 9.60 -15.33 -31.02
C SER A 446 8.39 -14.50 -31.44
N CYS A 447 8.42 -13.21 -31.14
CA CYS A 447 7.38 -12.25 -31.56
C CYS A 447 8.00 -10.86 -31.77
N ALA A 448 7.34 -10.03 -32.58
CA ALA A 448 7.82 -8.69 -32.89
C ALA A 448 6.96 -7.66 -32.14
N ILE A 449 7.63 -6.79 -31.39
CA ILE A 449 6.99 -5.73 -30.60
C ILE A 449 7.54 -4.39 -31.08
N ARG A 450 6.68 -3.40 -31.16
CA ARG A 450 7.10 -2.03 -31.48
C ARG A 450 7.16 -1.22 -30.17
N PHE A 451 8.33 -0.69 -29.89
CA PHE A 451 8.61 0.19 -28.74
C PHE A 451 8.69 1.65 -29.23
N LEU A 452 8.15 2.60 -28.46
CA LEU A 452 8.06 4.00 -28.85
C LEU A 452 8.40 4.92 -27.68
N VAL A 453 8.79 6.17 -28.02
CA VAL A 453 8.99 7.29 -27.08
C VAL A 453 8.26 8.51 -27.66
N GLY A 454 7.51 9.23 -26.82
CA GLY A 454 6.77 10.42 -27.25
C GLY A 454 5.59 10.09 -28.15
N GLY A 455 5.08 11.08 -28.86
CA GLY A 455 4.03 10.91 -29.87
C GLY A 455 2.63 11.30 -29.41
N ILE A 456 2.49 11.86 -28.22
CA ILE A 456 1.20 12.39 -27.76
C ILE A 456 1.07 13.83 -28.31
N ASP A 457 0.37 13.96 -29.43
CA ASP A 457 0.26 15.24 -30.18
C ASP A 457 -1.00 16.02 -29.78
N GLU A 458 -1.26 16.14 -28.48
CA GLU A 458 -2.36 16.93 -27.93
C GLU A 458 -1.81 18.28 -27.42
N PRO A 459 -2.69 19.27 -27.11
CA PRO A 459 -2.22 20.61 -26.75
C PRO A 459 -1.22 20.66 -25.59
N TYR A 460 -1.35 19.77 -24.61
CA TYR A 460 -0.47 19.68 -23.46
C TYR A 460 0.35 18.36 -23.48
N GLY A 461 0.53 17.80 -24.67
CA GLY A 461 1.23 16.54 -24.90
C GLY A 461 2.74 16.70 -25.02
N ASP A 462 3.37 15.72 -25.67
CA ASP A 462 4.83 15.66 -25.81
C ASP A 462 5.39 16.78 -26.70
N SER A 463 6.59 17.27 -26.38
CA SER A 463 7.37 18.08 -27.33
C SER A 463 7.76 17.25 -28.56
N LEU A 464 8.00 15.94 -28.36
CA LEU A 464 8.28 14.98 -29.44
C LEU A 464 6.95 14.49 -30.06
N LYS A 465 6.35 15.29 -30.93
CA LYS A 465 5.02 15.02 -31.54
C LYS A 465 5.01 13.76 -32.42
N SER A 466 6.11 13.46 -33.10
CA SER A 466 6.26 12.25 -33.92
C SER A 466 7.12 11.26 -33.13
N PRO A 467 6.58 10.11 -32.72
CA PRO A 467 7.33 9.23 -31.83
C PRO A 467 8.59 8.68 -32.50
N LYS A 468 9.62 8.47 -31.71
CA LYS A 468 10.74 7.63 -32.11
C LYS A 468 10.37 6.19 -31.80
N GLU A 469 10.68 5.28 -32.71
CA GLU A 469 10.26 3.89 -32.55
C GLU A 469 11.32 2.87 -32.95
N LYS A 470 11.17 1.66 -32.41
CA LYS A 470 12.00 0.50 -32.69
C LYS A 470 11.12 -0.74 -32.79
N VAL A 471 11.18 -1.44 -33.93
CA VAL A 471 10.62 -2.79 -34.03
C VAL A 471 11.64 -3.78 -33.47
N ALA A 472 11.28 -4.45 -32.41
CA ALA A 472 12.13 -5.41 -31.68
C ALA A 472 11.66 -6.84 -31.98
N GLN A 473 12.52 -7.68 -32.53
CA GLN A 473 12.25 -9.10 -32.70
C GLN A 473 12.72 -9.81 -31.44
N LEU A 474 11.81 -10.20 -30.58
CA LEU A 474 12.11 -10.83 -29.30
C LEU A 474 12.39 -12.32 -29.46
N THR A 475 13.26 -12.83 -28.60
CA THR A 475 13.62 -14.25 -28.50
C THR A 475 13.48 -14.70 -27.04
N GLN A 476 13.75 -15.98 -26.76
CA GLN A 476 13.69 -16.51 -25.39
C GLN A 476 14.83 -15.97 -24.48
N GLN A 477 15.83 -15.33 -25.06
CA GLN A 477 16.95 -14.77 -24.28
C GLN A 477 16.73 -13.27 -24.07
N TRP A 478 17.10 -12.77 -22.90
CA TRP A 478 17.14 -11.34 -22.63
C TRP A 478 18.08 -10.64 -23.61
N GLN A 479 17.60 -9.57 -24.24
CA GLN A 479 18.35 -8.76 -25.20
C GLN A 479 18.12 -7.29 -24.92
N GLU A 480 19.17 -6.47 -25.04
CA GLU A 480 19.02 -5.03 -24.89
C GLU A 480 18.56 -4.41 -26.23
N PHE A 481 17.58 -3.54 -26.14
CA PHE A 481 17.08 -2.74 -27.28
C PHE A 481 17.35 -1.27 -26.98
N ASP A 482 17.66 -0.52 -28.05
CA ASP A 482 18.07 0.88 -27.98
C ASP A 482 17.26 1.67 -29.01
N ILE A 483 16.59 2.74 -28.56
CA ILE A 483 15.94 3.74 -29.41
C ILE A 483 16.83 4.99 -29.39
N ASP A 484 17.42 5.33 -30.54
CA ASP A 484 18.23 6.54 -30.71
C ASP A 484 17.34 7.77 -30.69
N LEU A 485 17.53 8.64 -29.71
CA LEU A 485 16.79 9.87 -29.49
C LEU A 485 17.64 11.11 -29.82
N ALA A 486 18.85 10.93 -30.33
CA ALA A 486 19.74 12.04 -30.65
C ALA A 486 19.04 13.06 -31.56
N GLY A 487 19.03 14.33 -31.16
CA GLY A 487 18.38 15.42 -31.88
C GLY A 487 16.86 15.49 -31.77
N ALA A 488 16.25 14.60 -30.99
CA ALA A 488 14.81 14.69 -30.69
C ALA A 488 14.54 15.82 -29.69
N ASP A 489 13.39 16.47 -29.79
CA ASP A 489 12.97 17.45 -28.79
C ASP A 489 12.32 16.71 -27.62
N LEU A 490 13.05 16.57 -26.54
CA LEU A 490 12.63 15.91 -25.31
C LEU A 490 12.39 16.91 -24.17
N SER A 491 12.14 18.18 -24.50
CA SER A 491 12.01 19.24 -23.49
C SER A 491 10.72 19.13 -22.65
N HIS A 492 9.74 18.35 -23.12
CA HIS A 492 8.52 18.06 -22.38
C HIS A 492 7.97 16.71 -22.82
N ILE A 493 8.04 15.70 -21.96
CA ILE A 493 7.60 14.33 -22.27
C ILE A 493 6.64 13.85 -21.18
N ILE A 494 5.40 13.56 -21.59
CA ILE A 494 4.38 12.92 -20.75
C ILE A 494 4.19 11.44 -21.12
N GLY A 495 4.54 11.05 -22.37
CA GLY A 495 4.55 9.66 -22.85
C GLY A 495 5.98 9.13 -22.94
N GLY A 496 6.52 8.67 -21.80
CA GLY A 496 7.94 8.28 -21.72
C GLY A 496 8.30 7.02 -22.47
N PHE A 497 7.35 6.09 -22.57
CA PHE A 497 7.55 4.81 -23.27
C PHE A 497 6.20 4.26 -23.68
N ALA A 498 6.18 3.58 -24.82
CA ALA A 498 5.01 2.79 -25.21
C ALA A 498 5.43 1.49 -25.89
N LEU A 499 4.55 0.51 -25.81
CA LEU A 499 4.65 -0.70 -26.61
C LEU A 499 3.38 -0.89 -27.42
N VAL A 500 3.54 -1.46 -28.63
CA VAL A 500 2.42 -1.83 -29.51
C VAL A 500 2.65 -3.23 -30.06
N VAL A 501 1.63 -4.07 -29.96
CA VAL A 501 1.59 -5.42 -30.50
C VAL A 501 0.48 -5.46 -31.57
N ASP A 502 0.79 -6.02 -32.73
CA ASP A 502 -0.13 -6.11 -33.89
C ASP A 502 -0.34 -7.59 -34.23
N TRP A 503 -1.59 -7.99 -34.53
CA TRP A 503 -1.94 -9.36 -34.91
C TRP A 503 -1.01 -9.94 -36.00
N ASN A 504 -0.67 -9.11 -36.98
CA ASN A 504 0.16 -9.57 -38.11
C ASN A 504 1.60 -9.84 -37.70
N THR A 505 2.12 -9.08 -36.72
CA THR A 505 3.50 -9.25 -36.24
C THR A 505 3.66 -10.48 -35.34
N VAL A 506 2.58 -10.94 -34.71
CA VAL A 506 2.57 -12.16 -33.91
C VAL A 506 1.87 -13.33 -34.61
N SER A 507 1.61 -13.21 -35.93
CA SER A 507 0.99 -14.27 -36.76
C SER A 507 -0.36 -14.77 -36.22
N ASN A 508 -1.14 -13.87 -35.61
CA ASN A 508 -2.43 -14.16 -34.97
C ASN A 508 -2.32 -15.17 -33.78
N GLU A 509 -1.14 -15.31 -33.19
CA GLU A 509 -0.93 -16.16 -32.02
C GLU A 509 -0.74 -15.31 -30.76
N SER A 510 -0.99 -15.89 -29.60
CA SER A 510 -0.68 -15.24 -28.31
C SER A 510 0.82 -15.01 -28.20
N CYS A 511 1.20 -13.92 -27.54
CA CYS A 511 2.61 -13.61 -27.27
C CYS A 511 2.74 -13.18 -25.80
N THR A 512 3.56 -13.93 -25.04
CA THR A 512 3.98 -13.52 -23.70
C THR A 512 5.41 -13.03 -23.77
N PHE A 513 5.63 -11.81 -23.31
CA PHE A 513 6.97 -11.21 -23.32
C PHE A 513 7.22 -10.44 -22.02
N TYR A 514 8.48 -10.15 -21.78
CA TYR A 514 8.95 -9.57 -20.53
C TYR A 514 9.84 -8.39 -20.82
N LEU A 515 9.70 -7.34 -20.00
CA LEU A 515 10.49 -6.12 -20.11
C LEU A 515 11.15 -5.83 -18.77
N ASP A 516 12.35 -5.24 -18.82
CA ASP A 516 13.09 -4.88 -17.62
C ASP A 516 14.04 -3.72 -17.91
N GLU A 517 14.46 -3.01 -16.87
CA GLU A 517 15.46 -1.93 -16.98
C GLU A 517 15.13 -0.90 -18.07
N ILE A 518 13.87 -0.43 -18.12
CA ILE A 518 13.45 0.57 -19.12
C ILE A 518 13.94 1.94 -18.65
N ARG A 519 14.83 2.59 -19.42
CA ARG A 519 15.49 3.80 -18.94
C ARG A 519 15.98 4.71 -20.06
N PHE A 520 16.01 6.02 -19.81
CA PHE A 520 16.71 6.98 -20.65
C PHE A 520 18.17 7.04 -20.23
N GLU A 521 19.07 7.11 -21.22
CA GLU A 521 20.53 7.24 -21.04
C GLU A 521 21.10 8.38 -21.91
N LYS A 522 22.27 8.94 -21.51
CA LYS A 522 23.00 9.98 -22.25
C LYS A 522 23.63 9.46 -23.51
#